data_c28dac298f33e61bab2f15ec4700d3e4
#
_entry.id   c28dac298f33e61bab2f15ec4700d3e4
#
_cell.length_a   1.000
_cell.length_b   1.000
_cell.length_c   1.000
_cell.angle_alpha   90.00
_cell.angle_beta   90.00
_cell.angle_gamma   90.00
#
_symmetry.space_group_name_H-M   'P 1'
#
loop_
_entity.id
_entity.type
_entity.pdbx_description
1 polymer ?
#
loop_
_entity_poly.entity_id
_entity_poly.type
_entity_poly.pdbx_seq_one_letter_code
_entity_poly.pdbx_strand_id
1 'polypeptide(L)'
;MNNLLTKLEQALGMSDTGSLNGLDYEFNPIPGDVEVVQVAIKDREELPIYLTQSDSQMICICYLWDDTEVIPAKRAEMMEVMLDMNIPMPLSSFGRIGQRYAIFGALSIDSSADDIARELTVLSDNALDAIEAMSEYLN
;
A
#
# COMPACT_ATOMS: atom_id res chain seq x y z
N MET A 1 -19.67 4.75 -12.41
CA MET A 1 -19.33 5.72 -11.34
C MET A 1 -18.29 5.14 -10.41
N ASN A 2 -17.33 5.94 -9.99
CA ASN A 2 -16.24 5.49 -9.14
C ASN A 2 -16.59 5.74 -7.67
N ASN A 3 -17.20 4.76 -7.01
CA ASN A 3 -17.63 4.88 -5.61
C ASN A 3 -16.46 4.95 -4.64
N LEU A 4 -15.36 4.27 -4.96
CA LEU A 4 -14.17 4.28 -4.11
C LEU A 4 -13.53 5.67 -4.12
N LEU A 5 -13.37 6.26 -5.30
CA LEU A 5 -12.82 7.60 -5.41
C LEU A 5 -13.67 8.62 -4.66
N THR A 6 -14.99 8.55 -4.85
CA THR A 6 -15.92 9.43 -4.15
C THR A 6 -15.81 9.28 -2.63
N LYS A 7 -15.71 8.03 -2.16
CA LYS A 7 -15.54 7.75 -0.73
C LYS A 7 -14.25 8.37 -0.20
N LEU A 8 -13.15 8.25 -0.93
CA LEU A 8 -11.87 8.83 -0.52
C LEU A 8 -11.93 10.35 -0.49
N GLU A 9 -12.53 10.96 -1.49
CA GLU A 9 -12.70 12.40 -1.53
C GLU A 9 -13.51 12.90 -0.34
N GLN A 10 -14.60 12.22 -0.02
CA GLN A 10 -15.44 12.58 1.12
C GLN A 10 -14.74 12.33 2.46
N ALA A 11 -14.06 11.19 2.59
CA ALA A 11 -13.39 10.81 3.82
C ALA A 11 -12.23 11.76 4.15
N LEU A 12 -11.50 12.19 3.13
CA LEU A 12 -10.35 13.06 3.31
C LEU A 12 -10.66 14.54 3.12
N GLY A 13 -11.91 14.86 2.76
CA GLY A 13 -12.36 16.23 2.63
C GLY A 13 -11.77 16.98 1.46
N MET A 14 -11.37 16.27 0.40
CA MET A 14 -10.66 16.86 -0.74
C MET A 14 -11.08 16.26 -2.05
N SER A 15 -10.69 16.92 -3.15
CA SER A 15 -10.83 16.36 -4.48
C SER A 15 -9.66 15.38 -4.75
N ASP A 16 -9.20 15.29 -5.99
CA ASP A 16 -8.21 14.29 -6.40
C ASP A 16 -6.78 14.59 -5.96
N THR A 17 -6.52 15.74 -5.35
CA THR A 17 -5.21 16.09 -4.80
C THR A 17 -5.36 16.69 -3.41
N GLY A 18 -4.32 16.60 -2.61
CA GLY A 18 -4.37 17.19 -1.30
C GLY A 18 -3.19 16.81 -0.42
N SER A 19 -3.37 17.01 0.87
CA SER A 19 -2.35 16.75 1.88
C SER A 19 -2.92 15.83 2.95
N LEU A 20 -2.14 14.83 3.36
CA LEU A 20 -2.58 13.79 4.27
C LEU A 20 -1.49 13.54 5.29
N ASN A 21 -1.73 13.92 6.55
CA ASN A 21 -0.75 13.75 7.64
C ASN A 21 0.64 14.28 7.25
N GLY A 22 0.68 15.44 6.58
CA GLY A 22 1.91 16.07 6.15
C GLY A 22 2.46 15.56 4.81
N LEU A 23 1.78 14.62 4.16
CA LEU A 23 2.16 14.11 2.86
C LEU A 23 1.24 14.65 1.78
N ASP A 24 1.81 15.12 0.67
CA ASP A 24 1.03 15.54 -0.49
C ASP A 24 0.73 14.33 -1.36
N TYR A 25 -0.50 14.20 -1.84
CA TYR A 25 -0.92 13.03 -2.61
C TYR A 25 -1.82 13.40 -3.77
N GLU A 26 -1.96 12.46 -4.69
CA GLU A 26 -2.86 12.56 -5.84
C GLU A 26 -3.60 11.24 -6.02
N PHE A 27 -4.90 11.31 -6.25
CA PHE A 27 -5.73 10.14 -6.54
C PHE A 27 -5.89 9.99 -8.04
N ASN A 28 -5.56 8.82 -8.57
CA ASN A 28 -5.67 8.50 -9.99
C ASN A 28 -6.54 7.25 -10.17
N PRO A 29 -7.81 7.41 -10.59
CA PRO A 29 -8.65 6.23 -10.84
C PRO A 29 -8.11 5.43 -12.01
N ILE A 30 -8.12 4.10 -11.87
CA ILE A 30 -7.67 3.18 -12.92
C ILE A 30 -8.89 2.50 -13.53
N PRO A 31 -9.13 2.67 -14.85
CA PRO A 31 -10.27 2.04 -15.50
C PRO A 31 -10.19 0.51 -15.47
N GLY A 32 -11.32 -0.16 -15.39
CA GLY A 32 -11.40 -1.61 -15.40
C GLY A 32 -12.70 -2.11 -14.80
N ASP A 33 -12.87 -3.43 -14.79
CA ASP A 33 -14.06 -4.07 -14.25
C ASP A 33 -14.11 -3.94 -12.72
N VAL A 34 -12.94 -3.87 -12.09
CA VAL A 34 -12.83 -3.67 -10.65
C VAL A 34 -12.36 -2.24 -10.41
N GLU A 35 -13.02 -1.58 -9.48
CA GLU A 35 -12.67 -0.21 -9.12
C GLU A 35 -11.35 -0.18 -8.37
N VAL A 36 -10.36 0.54 -8.93
CA VAL A 36 -9.04 0.71 -8.34
C VAL A 36 -8.68 2.19 -8.38
N VAL A 37 -8.11 2.69 -7.29
CA VAL A 37 -7.58 4.06 -7.24
C VAL A 37 -6.11 3.98 -6.86
N GLN A 38 -5.26 4.60 -7.67
CA GLN A 38 -3.84 4.74 -7.35
C GLN A 38 -3.65 6.00 -6.53
N VAL A 39 -2.98 5.88 -5.39
CA VAL A 39 -2.60 7.03 -4.57
C VAL A 39 -1.11 7.25 -4.76
N ALA A 40 -0.77 8.33 -5.46
CA ALA A 40 0.62 8.72 -5.66
C ALA A 40 0.98 9.74 -4.59
N ILE A 41 2.11 9.54 -3.91
CA ILE A 41 2.56 10.43 -2.83
C ILE A 41 3.83 11.13 -3.29
N LYS A 42 3.83 12.46 -3.18
CA LYS A 42 4.96 13.28 -3.58
C LYS A 42 6.23 12.83 -2.85
N ASP A 43 7.32 12.73 -3.58
CA ASP A 43 8.62 12.24 -3.13
C ASP A 43 8.66 10.75 -2.82
N ARG A 44 7.57 10.05 -3.10
CA ARG A 44 7.46 8.59 -2.97
C ARG A 44 6.75 8.00 -4.19
N GLU A 45 6.92 8.61 -5.35
CA GLU A 45 6.18 8.25 -6.57
C GLU A 45 6.48 6.83 -7.05
N GLU A 46 7.66 6.30 -6.74
CA GLU A 46 8.02 4.93 -7.11
C GLU A 46 7.32 3.88 -6.24
N LEU A 47 6.62 4.31 -5.20
CA LEU A 47 5.88 3.42 -4.28
C LEU A 47 4.42 3.86 -4.16
N PRO A 48 3.66 3.87 -5.26
CA PRO A 48 2.24 4.24 -5.17
C PRO A 48 1.45 3.18 -4.43
N ILE A 49 0.35 3.59 -3.80
CA ILE A 49 -0.56 2.69 -3.12
C ILE A 49 -1.79 2.49 -4.00
N TYR A 50 -2.20 1.25 -4.18
CA TYR A 50 -3.41 0.91 -4.93
C TYR A 50 -4.50 0.51 -3.96
N LEU A 51 -5.65 1.18 -4.07
CA LEU A 51 -6.82 0.86 -3.26
C LEU A 51 -7.88 0.21 -4.12
N THR A 52 -8.46 -0.86 -3.59
CA THR A 52 -9.63 -1.50 -4.19
C THR A 52 -10.58 -1.87 -3.07
N GLN A 53 -11.85 -2.12 -3.40
CA GLN A 53 -12.80 -2.55 -2.38
C GLN A 53 -13.70 -3.65 -2.91
N SER A 54 -14.12 -4.51 -1.98
CA SER A 54 -15.14 -5.52 -2.19
C SER A 54 -16.39 -5.12 -1.41
N ASP A 55 -17.33 -6.05 -1.25
CA ASP A 55 -18.53 -5.80 -0.47
C ASP A 55 -18.27 -5.62 1.02
N SER A 56 -17.13 -6.11 1.51
CA SER A 56 -16.83 -6.16 2.94
C SER A 56 -15.60 -5.39 3.38
N GLN A 57 -14.67 -5.11 2.47
CA GLN A 57 -13.40 -4.49 2.88
C GLN A 57 -12.77 -3.65 1.78
N MET A 58 -11.92 -2.73 2.21
CA MET A 58 -10.97 -2.04 1.34
C MET A 58 -9.61 -2.67 1.52
N ILE A 59 -8.86 -2.82 0.44
CA ILE A 59 -7.49 -3.32 0.49
C ILE A 59 -6.58 -2.25 -0.11
N CYS A 60 -5.52 -1.93 0.64
CA CYS A 60 -4.48 -0.99 0.22
C CYS A 60 -3.22 -1.79 -0.06
N ILE A 61 -2.67 -1.70 -1.25
CA ILE A 61 -1.51 -2.50 -1.66
C ILE A 61 -0.41 -1.59 -2.19
N CYS A 62 0.82 -1.81 -1.70
CA CYS A 62 2.01 -1.16 -2.22
C CYS A 62 2.97 -2.24 -2.68
N TYR A 63 3.31 -2.26 -3.99
CA TYR A 63 4.27 -3.21 -4.52
C TYR A 63 5.68 -2.76 -4.19
N LEU A 64 6.52 -3.68 -3.74
CA LEU A 64 7.87 -3.37 -3.25
C LEU A 64 8.95 -3.77 -4.25
N TRP A 65 9.06 -5.06 -4.56
CA TRP A 65 10.04 -5.56 -5.52
C TRP A 65 9.54 -6.82 -6.19
N ASP A 66 10.21 -7.20 -7.26
CA ASP A 66 9.89 -8.40 -8.03
C ASP A 66 10.83 -9.54 -7.61
N ASP A 67 10.39 -10.77 -7.76
CA ASP A 67 11.20 -11.94 -7.40
C ASP A 67 12.52 -11.98 -8.20
N THR A 68 12.56 -11.38 -9.40
CA THR A 68 13.78 -11.29 -10.21
C THR A 68 14.85 -10.40 -9.57
N GLU A 69 14.45 -9.53 -8.65
CA GLU A 69 15.39 -8.63 -7.96
C GLU A 69 15.97 -9.26 -6.69
N VAL A 70 15.47 -10.43 -6.30
CA VAL A 70 15.92 -11.11 -5.08
C VAL A 70 17.16 -11.95 -5.39
N ILE A 71 18.16 -11.86 -4.52
CA ILE A 71 19.36 -12.70 -4.62
C ILE A 71 18.92 -14.14 -4.35
N PRO A 72 19.02 -15.07 -5.32
CA PRO A 72 18.47 -16.41 -5.17
C PRO A 72 18.94 -17.16 -3.92
N ALA A 73 20.19 -17.04 -3.56
CA ALA A 73 20.75 -17.72 -2.39
C ALA A 73 20.21 -17.17 -1.07
N LYS A 74 19.63 -15.98 -1.07
CA LYS A 74 19.10 -15.32 0.13
C LYS A 74 17.59 -15.31 0.21
N ARG A 75 16.92 -15.88 -0.79
CA ARG A 75 15.46 -15.81 -0.90
C ARG A 75 14.74 -16.44 0.30
N ALA A 76 15.17 -17.60 0.73
CA ALA A 76 14.54 -18.28 1.87
C ALA A 76 14.69 -17.47 3.17
N GLU A 77 15.88 -16.94 3.40
CA GLU A 77 16.12 -16.10 4.59
C GLU A 77 15.27 -14.84 4.55
N MET A 78 15.17 -14.19 3.41
CA MET A 78 14.33 -13.01 3.22
C MET A 78 12.87 -13.31 3.60
N MET A 79 12.34 -14.44 3.13
CA MET A 79 10.95 -14.81 3.40
C MET A 79 10.71 -15.07 4.89
N GLU A 80 11.65 -15.69 5.57
CA GLU A 80 11.55 -15.91 7.01
C GLU A 80 11.51 -14.59 7.76
N VAL A 81 12.40 -13.66 7.40
CA VAL A 81 12.46 -12.34 8.02
C VAL A 81 11.17 -11.57 7.77
N MET A 82 10.61 -11.63 6.57
CA MET A 82 9.35 -10.97 6.24
C MET A 82 8.20 -11.50 7.09
N LEU A 83 8.13 -12.81 7.28
CA LEU A 83 7.10 -13.40 8.13
C LEU A 83 7.25 -12.97 9.59
N ASP A 84 8.48 -12.95 10.09
CA ASP A 84 8.75 -12.53 11.46
C ASP A 84 8.41 -11.05 11.66
N MET A 85 8.69 -10.22 10.68
CA MET A 85 8.40 -8.78 10.76
C MET A 85 6.91 -8.48 10.71
N ASN A 86 6.10 -9.37 10.16
CA ASN A 86 4.65 -9.15 10.12
C ASN A 86 4.02 -9.03 11.51
N ILE A 87 4.58 -9.69 12.50
CA ILE A 87 3.99 -9.69 13.84
C ILE A 87 4.03 -8.32 14.50
N PRO A 88 5.20 -7.63 14.57
CA PRO A 88 5.25 -6.31 15.21
C PRO A 88 4.86 -5.14 14.29
N MET A 89 4.73 -5.36 12.98
CA MET A 89 4.47 -4.27 12.05
C MET A 89 3.06 -3.69 12.23
N PRO A 90 2.93 -2.39 12.44
CA PRO A 90 1.61 -1.80 12.67
C PRO A 90 0.81 -1.73 11.37
N LEU A 91 -0.44 -2.17 11.41
CA LEU A 91 -1.48 -2.03 10.37
C LEU A 91 -1.19 -2.68 9.01
N SER A 92 0.02 -3.15 8.76
CA SER A 92 0.40 -3.69 7.46
C SER A 92 0.99 -5.07 7.60
N SER A 93 1.03 -5.81 6.49
CA SER A 93 1.67 -7.12 6.41
C SER A 93 2.31 -7.31 5.05
N PHE A 94 3.37 -8.10 5.01
CA PHE A 94 3.96 -8.50 3.74
C PHE A 94 3.08 -9.56 3.07
N GLY A 95 3.06 -9.52 1.75
CA GLY A 95 2.38 -10.50 0.93
C GLY A 95 3.08 -10.69 -0.39
N ARG A 96 2.55 -11.59 -1.19
CA ARG A 96 3.10 -11.89 -2.50
C ARG A 96 1.95 -12.02 -3.49
N ILE A 97 2.05 -11.34 -4.62
CA ILE A 97 1.06 -11.39 -5.69
C ILE A 97 1.79 -11.78 -6.96
N GLY A 98 1.58 -13.03 -7.42
CA GLY A 98 2.36 -13.55 -8.53
C GLY A 98 3.83 -13.63 -8.16
N GLN A 99 4.68 -12.93 -8.90
CA GLN A 99 6.11 -12.84 -8.62
C GLN A 99 6.52 -11.53 -7.97
N ARG A 100 5.56 -10.75 -7.52
CA ARG A 100 5.81 -9.45 -6.90
C ARG A 100 5.59 -9.54 -5.40
N TYR A 101 6.51 -8.95 -4.65
CA TYR A 101 6.36 -8.81 -3.21
C TYR A 101 5.70 -7.47 -2.92
N ALA A 102 4.82 -7.48 -1.95
CA ALA A 102 4.02 -6.30 -1.63
C ALA A 102 3.88 -6.17 -0.12
N ILE A 103 3.47 -4.99 0.29
CA ILE A 103 3.01 -4.73 1.64
C ILE A 103 1.57 -4.23 1.50
N PHE A 104 0.69 -4.66 2.39
CA PHE A 104 -0.72 -4.35 2.25
C PHE A 104 -1.39 -4.20 3.60
N GLY A 105 -2.56 -3.58 3.57
CA GLY A 105 -3.43 -3.48 4.73
C GLY A 105 -4.88 -3.60 4.31
N ALA A 106 -5.73 -3.98 5.22
CA ALA A 106 -7.16 -4.13 4.97
C ALA A 106 -7.96 -3.30 5.95
N LEU A 107 -9.03 -2.69 5.46
CA LEU A 107 -9.94 -1.86 6.25
C LEU A 107 -11.37 -2.29 6.00
N SER A 108 -12.22 -2.10 7.01
CA SER A 108 -13.66 -2.21 6.81
C SER A 108 -14.12 -1.14 5.82
N ILE A 109 -15.11 -1.45 5.00
CA ILE A 109 -15.72 -0.46 4.11
C ILE A 109 -16.40 0.66 4.87
N ASP A 110 -16.64 0.47 6.16
CA ASP A 110 -17.27 1.47 7.04
C ASP A 110 -16.23 2.28 7.83
N SER A 111 -14.95 2.17 7.46
CA SER A 111 -13.88 2.87 8.16
C SER A 111 -14.06 4.39 8.10
N SER A 112 -13.67 5.06 9.20
CA SER A 112 -13.72 6.51 9.28
C SER A 112 -12.66 7.17 8.41
N ALA A 113 -12.81 8.48 8.18
CA ALA A 113 -11.81 9.27 7.49
C ALA A 113 -10.44 9.16 8.16
N ASP A 114 -10.42 9.22 9.49
CA ASP A 114 -9.16 9.11 10.24
C ASP A 114 -8.51 7.73 10.07
N ASP A 115 -9.31 6.68 10.04
CA ASP A 115 -8.79 5.32 9.84
C ASP A 115 -8.18 5.16 8.46
N ILE A 116 -8.84 5.68 7.42
CA ILE A 116 -8.33 5.62 6.05
C ILE A 116 -7.03 6.41 5.94
N ALA A 117 -7.00 7.61 6.50
CA ALA A 117 -5.82 8.46 6.48
C ALA A 117 -4.63 7.80 7.17
N ARG A 118 -4.87 7.19 8.31
CA ARG A 118 -3.83 6.50 9.08
C ARG A 118 -3.30 5.30 8.30
N GLU A 119 -4.20 4.51 7.71
CA GLU A 119 -3.81 3.34 6.93
C GLU A 119 -2.88 3.71 5.78
N LEU A 120 -3.24 4.73 5.01
CA LEU A 120 -2.43 5.17 3.87
C LEU A 120 -1.06 5.67 4.31
N THR A 121 -1.01 6.47 5.36
CA THR A 121 0.25 7.02 5.87
C THR A 121 1.16 5.93 6.42
N VAL A 122 0.61 5.05 7.25
CA VAL A 122 1.39 3.97 7.85
C VAL A 122 1.88 2.99 6.80
N LEU A 123 1.04 2.67 5.82
CA LEU A 123 1.44 1.77 4.73
C LEU A 123 2.61 2.37 3.94
N SER A 124 2.54 3.65 3.62
CA SER A 124 3.62 4.32 2.89
C SER A 124 4.92 4.32 3.69
N ASP A 125 4.85 4.63 4.98
CA ASP A 125 6.03 4.62 5.85
C ASP A 125 6.61 3.20 5.97
N ASN A 126 5.75 2.21 6.16
CA ASN A 126 6.17 0.81 6.25
C ASN A 126 6.81 0.32 4.96
N ALA A 127 6.31 0.78 3.80
CA ALA A 127 6.89 0.41 2.51
C ALA A 127 8.33 0.92 2.38
N LEU A 128 8.58 2.17 2.76
CA LEU A 128 9.94 2.73 2.75
C LEU A 128 10.86 1.96 3.68
N ASP A 129 10.39 1.68 4.89
CA ASP A 129 11.18 0.96 5.89
C ASP A 129 11.47 -0.47 5.42
N ALA A 130 10.49 -1.11 4.75
CA ALA A 130 10.64 -2.47 4.25
C ALA A 130 11.74 -2.56 3.18
N ILE A 131 11.77 -1.62 2.25
CA ILE A 131 12.78 -1.61 1.20
C ILE A 131 14.16 -1.44 1.81
N GLU A 132 14.31 -0.57 2.78
CA GLU A 132 15.58 -0.36 3.46
C GLU A 132 15.99 -1.61 4.24
N ALA A 133 15.07 -2.18 5.01
CA ALA A 133 15.35 -3.36 5.84
C ALA A 133 15.71 -4.60 5.02
N MET A 134 15.12 -4.74 3.82
CA MET A 134 15.33 -5.91 2.97
C MET A 134 16.41 -5.72 1.91
N SER A 135 17.08 -4.57 1.89
CA SER A 135 18.04 -4.23 0.83
C SER A 135 19.17 -5.24 0.68
N GLU A 136 19.59 -5.89 1.76
CA GLU A 136 20.65 -6.89 1.72
C GLU A 136 20.28 -8.17 0.95
N TYR A 137 18.99 -8.40 0.73
CA TYR A 137 18.48 -9.57 0.01
C TYR A 137 18.25 -9.28 -1.48
N LEU A 138 18.40 -8.03 -1.89
CA LEU A 138 18.10 -7.59 -3.25
C LEU A 138 19.36 -7.31 -4.04
N ASN A 139 19.25 -7.50 -5.36
CA ASN A 139 20.36 -7.20 -6.29
C ASN A 139 20.62 -5.71 -6.41
#